data_8188254169321dedc7d9c8b292412e19
#
_entry.id   8188254169321dedc7d9c8b292412e19
#
_cell.length_a   1.000
_cell.length_b   1.000
_cell.length_c   1.000
_cell.angle_alpha   90.00
_cell.angle_beta   90.00
_cell.angle_gamma   90.00
#
_symmetry.space_group_name_H-M   'P 1'
#
loop_
_entity.id
_entity.type
_entity.pdbx_description
1 polymer ?
#
loop_
_entity_poly.entity_id
_entity_poly.type
_entity_poly.pdbx_seq_one_letter_code
_entity_poly.pdbx_strand_id
1 'polypeptide(L)'
;IVAAILFVYLSDLRVEYVGDIFGLGEIYLNEISFVVTVFFSVGMINALNLADGLDSLAGGISAIALIFFGYFAWNSDQTWLLVIAVSLLGAIFGFLRFNSYPTRSFMGDNGSMMLGYVLAVMFVSLGHSSQQPLSSLAMVVALPLLDTIIVMGRRIYNGHNPFHSDRTHLHHCLIDLGLPHPEAVALIYLMMFCFGLLAISIRNEPDWVIFASLIGVGVFIFSSIWLAQSAGVHYNHLKTNKLDSIRQLDALKSIAYGFKVTAQPIGAIILVALLLPALFAPLFTLSSDRALLLCAMLVLLVFLTFRIRRAGDLSIVHGILFLCLFSLLFVYKLSSLIYPSWLGEYINLLSAIALAWVALKLFFTKYSQIIFAADFELLILLFSGFIAYVLMEDLPASSLVLQAIQHAFLLAIPFLLVMKINIHNYGQTRKLLFPIILTLVIVLARASA
;
A
#
# COMPACT_ATOMS: atom_id res chain seq x y z
N ILE A 1 23.46 13.21 -12.18
CA ILE A 1 23.49 14.48 -12.94
C ILE A 1 23.55 14.18 -14.44
N VAL A 2 24.56 13.47 -14.96
CA VAL A 2 24.72 13.21 -16.41
C VAL A 2 23.47 12.60 -17.02
N ALA A 3 22.89 11.57 -16.39
CA ALA A 3 21.66 10.91 -16.87
C ALA A 3 20.47 11.90 -16.96
N ALA A 4 20.32 12.79 -15.99
CA ALA A 4 19.27 13.82 -16.01
C ALA A 4 19.47 14.83 -17.14
N ILE A 5 20.72 15.28 -17.36
CA ILE A 5 21.08 16.19 -18.46
C ILE A 5 20.78 15.52 -19.81
N LEU A 6 21.25 14.27 -19.99
CA LEU A 6 21.05 13.52 -21.23
C LEU A 6 19.57 13.28 -21.50
N PHE A 7 18.77 12.95 -20.49
CA PHE A 7 17.34 12.79 -20.62
C PHE A 7 16.68 14.07 -21.16
N VAL A 8 16.87 15.19 -20.48
CA VAL A 8 16.25 16.46 -20.86
C VAL A 8 16.72 16.93 -22.25
N TYR A 9 18.01 16.72 -22.55
CA TYR A 9 18.58 17.13 -23.84
C TYR A 9 18.11 16.27 -25.02
N LEU A 10 18.02 14.94 -24.83
CA LEU A 10 17.68 13.98 -25.89
C LEU A 10 16.16 13.84 -26.12
N SER A 11 15.37 13.94 -25.06
CA SER A 11 13.91 13.80 -25.16
C SER A 11 13.18 15.11 -25.45
N ASP A 12 13.83 16.25 -25.22
CA ASP A 12 13.24 17.60 -25.22
C ASP A 12 12.06 17.77 -24.23
N LEU A 13 11.86 16.79 -23.34
CA LEU A 13 10.83 16.85 -22.31
C LEU A 13 11.33 17.71 -21.13
N ARG A 14 10.54 18.74 -20.79
CA ARG A 14 10.89 19.70 -19.74
C ARG A 14 9.66 20.09 -18.93
N VAL A 15 9.90 20.52 -17.71
CA VAL A 15 8.90 21.25 -16.93
C VAL A 15 8.85 22.68 -17.45
N GLU A 16 7.88 23.00 -18.30
CA GLU A 16 7.78 24.31 -18.95
C GLU A 16 7.03 25.34 -18.10
N TYR A 17 6.10 24.87 -17.25
CA TYR A 17 5.33 25.69 -16.34
C TYR A 17 5.18 25.02 -15.00
N VAL A 18 4.91 25.79 -13.95
CA VAL A 18 4.72 25.26 -12.58
C VAL A 18 3.23 25.28 -12.17
N GLY A 19 2.39 25.89 -12.99
CA GLY A 19 0.98 26.12 -12.70
C GLY A 19 0.73 27.45 -11.99
N ASP A 20 -0.51 27.70 -11.63
CA ASP A 20 -0.94 28.91 -10.88
C ASP A 20 -0.85 28.65 -9.37
N ILE A 21 0.37 28.53 -8.83
CA ILE A 21 0.61 28.21 -7.42
C ILE A 21 0.27 29.33 -6.43
N PHE A 22 0.07 30.58 -6.91
CA PHE A 22 -0.24 31.74 -6.08
C PHE A 22 -1.61 32.35 -6.35
N GLY A 23 -2.39 31.81 -7.32
CA GLY A 23 -3.66 32.40 -7.75
C GLY A 23 -3.50 33.70 -8.56
N LEU A 24 -2.30 33.94 -9.12
CA LEU A 24 -1.95 35.13 -9.86
C LEU A 24 -1.74 34.90 -11.36
N GLY A 25 -1.96 33.67 -11.82
CA GLY A 25 -1.75 33.19 -13.17
C GLY A 25 -0.61 32.17 -13.30
N GLU A 26 -0.56 31.49 -14.43
CA GLU A 26 0.43 30.43 -14.70
C GLU A 26 1.86 30.95 -14.73
N ILE A 27 2.76 30.25 -14.09
CA ILE A 27 4.19 30.58 -14.02
C ILE A 27 4.93 29.74 -15.05
N TYR A 28 5.39 30.39 -16.13
CA TYR A 28 6.20 29.76 -17.16
C TYR A 28 7.68 29.89 -16.88
N LEU A 29 8.41 28.78 -17.01
CA LEU A 29 9.85 28.72 -16.71
C LEU A 29 10.74 29.18 -17.88
N ASN A 30 10.21 29.18 -19.11
CA ASN A 30 10.94 29.61 -20.31
C ASN A 30 12.39 29.09 -20.36
N GLU A 31 13.37 29.97 -20.45
CA GLU A 31 14.79 29.64 -20.57
C GLU A 31 15.36 28.84 -19.37
N ILE A 32 14.79 28.97 -18.18
CA ILE A 32 15.25 28.23 -17.00
C ILE A 32 14.66 26.83 -16.88
N SER A 33 13.70 26.48 -17.73
CA SER A 33 13.00 25.18 -17.74
C SER A 33 13.98 24.00 -17.76
N PHE A 34 15.02 24.05 -18.59
CA PHE A 34 16.07 23.04 -18.65
C PHE A 34 16.75 22.82 -17.29
N VAL A 35 17.19 23.93 -16.69
CA VAL A 35 17.92 23.87 -15.42
C VAL A 35 17.04 23.38 -14.29
N VAL A 36 15.78 23.85 -14.23
CA VAL A 36 14.80 23.43 -13.21
C VAL A 36 14.49 21.94 -13.35
N THR A 37 14.30 21.42 -14.57
CA THR A 37 14.02 20.03 -14.83
C THR A 37 15.19 19.12 -14.42
N VAL A 38 16.42 19.51 -14.76
CA VAL A 38 17.61 18.77 -14.34
C VAL A 38 17.77 18.80 -12.82
N PHE A 39 17.57 19.96 -12.20
CA PHE A 39 17.66 20.12 -10.73
C PHE A 39 16.60 19.27 -10.01
N PHE A 40 15.35 19.29 -10.47
CA PHE A 40 14.28 18.44 -9.94
C PHE A 40 14.63 16.96 -10.08
N SER A 41 15.10 16.53 -11.26
CA SER A 41 15.46 15.13 -11.50
C SER A 41 16.59 14.65 -10.58
N VAL A 42 17.62 15.47 -10.41
CA VAL A 42 18.74 15.18 -9.47
C VAL A 42 18.24 15.16 -8.03
N GLY A 43 17.36 16.10 -7.68
CA GLY A 43 16.71 16.16 -6.36
C GLY A 43 15.91 14.90 -6.06
N MET A 44 15.14 14.40 -7.02
CA MET A 44 14.34 13.18 -6.89
C MET A 44 15.20 11.91 -6.73
N ILE A 45 16.29 11.81 -7.54
CA ILE A 45 17.27 10.73 -7.43
C ILE A 45 17.88 10.71 -6.03
N ASN A 46 18.28 11.87 -5.54
CA ASN A 46 18.91 12.00 -4.22
C ASN A 46 17.90 11.74 -3.08
N ALA A 47 16.67 12.24 -3.20
CA ALA A 47 15.62 12.05 -2.20
C ALA A 47 15.29 10.56 -2.00
N LEU A 48 15.20 9.81 -3.09
CA LEU A 48 14.92 8.39 -3.00
C LEU A 48 16.11 7.57 -2.49
N ASN A 49 17.34 7.97 -2.85
CA ASN A 49 18.55 7.36 -2.30
C ASN A 49 18.67 7.60 -0.79
N LEU A 50 18.36 8.81 -0.31
CA LEU A 50 18.34 9.12 1.13
C LEU A 50 17.19 8.40 1.87
N ALA A 51 16.09 8.09 1.19
CA ALA A 51 14.99 7.32 1.75
C ALA A 51 15.33 5.82 1.89
N ASP A 52 16.37 5.29 1.22
CA ASP A 52 16.79 3.87 1.29
C ASP A 52 17.55 3.57 2.61
N GLY A 53 17.01 4.05 3.73
CA GLY A 53 17.60 3.86 5.07
C GLY A 53 16.98 2.73 5.89
N LEU A 54 15.85 2.17 5.46
CA LEU A 54 15.17 1.04 6.10
C LEU A 54 14.80 -0.03 5.07
N ASP A 55 14.79 -1.30 5.51
CA ASP A 55 14.35 -2.43 4.68
C ASP A 55 12.99 -2.12 4.05
N SER A 56 12.84 -2.39 2.77
CA SER A 56 11.66 -2.17 1.93
C SER A 56 11.28 -0.71 1.64
N LEU A 57 11.82 0.27 2.36
CA LEU A 57 11.31 1.64 2.33
C LEU A 57 11.36 2.28 0.94
N ALA A 58 12.52 2.33 0.31
CA ALA A 58 12.65 2.96 -1.02
C ALA A 58 11.87 2.20 -2.10
N GLY A 59 11.88 0.87 -2.05
CA GLY A 59 11.08 0.05 -2.96
C GLY A 59 9.59 0.29 -2.83
N GLY A 60 9.07 0.36 -1.60
CA GLY A 60 7.66 0.58 -1.35
C GLY A 60 7.19 2.00 -1.68
N ILE A 61 7.98 3.03 -1.35
CA ILE A 61 7.71 4.41 -1.77
C ILE A 61 7.63 4.48 -3.29
N SER A 62 8.58 3.85 -3.99
CA SER A 62 8.58 3.81 -5.46
C SER A 62 7.38 3.05 -6.02
N ALA A 63 6.99 1.93 -5.42
CA ALA A 63 5.81 1.18 -5.82
C ALA A 63 4.54 2.03 -5.68
N ILE A 64 4.37 2.74 -4.57
CA ILE A 64 3.22 3.62 -4.34
C ILE A 64 3.22 4.76 -5.38
N ALA A 65 4.36 5.42 -5.61
CA ALA A 65 4.45 6.47 -6.61
C ALA A 65 4.12 5.96 -8.02
N LEU A 66 4.60 4.78 -8.42
CA LEU A 66 4.31 4.16 -9.71
C LEU A 66 2.83 3.81 -9.88
N ILE A 67 2.13 3.42 -8.82
CA ILE A 67 0.68 3.19 -8.84
C ILE A 67 -0.05 4.47 -9.24
N PHE A 68 0.27 5.58 -8.59
CA PHE A 68 -0.38 6.87 -8.86
C PHE A 68 0.04 7.48 -10.20
N PHE A 69 1.31 7.41 -10.57
CA PHE A 69 1.76 7.83 -11.90
C PHE A 69 1.17 6.95 -13.01
N GLY A 70 0.99 5.65 -12.78
CA GLY A 70 0.27 4.76 -13.68
C GLY A 70 -1.18 5.17 -13.89
N TYR A 71 -1.87 5.60 -12.82
CA TYR A 71 -3.21 6.15 -12.90
C TYR A 71 -3.25 7.44 -13.73
N PHE A 72 -2.34 8.39 -13.47
CA PHE A 72 -2.25 9.62 -14.26
C PHE A 72 -1.91 9.33 -15.74
N ALA A 73 -1.02 8.36 -16.01
CA ALA A 73 -0.69 7.92 -17.35
C ALA A 73 -1.90 7.30 -18.08
N TRP A 74 -2.70 6.50 -17.38
CA TRP A 74 -3.95 5.95 -17.90
C TRP A 74 -4.94 7.05 -18.27
N ASN A 75 -5.20 8.01 -17.37
CA ASN A 75 -6.12 9.11 -17.61
C ASN A 75 -5.64 10.11 -18.67
N SER A 76 -4.37 10.10 -19.02
CA SER A 76 -3.78 10.96 -20.06
C SER A 76 -3.51 10.22 -21.37
N ASP A 77 -4.02 8.99 -21.54
CA ASP A 77 -3.79 8.12 -22.70
C ASP A 77 -2.30 7.87 -23.02
N GLN A 78 -1.42 8.03 -22.00
CA GLN A 78 0.03 7.83 -22.11
C GLN A 78 0.40 6.34 -21.92
N THR A 79 -0.01 5.49 -22.87
CA THR A 79 0.13 4.03 -22.79
C THR A 79 1.56 3.58 -22.50
N TRP A 80 2.57 4.25 -23.08
CA TRP A 80 3.97 3.89 -22.88
C TRP A 80 4.44 4.13 -21.45
N LEU A 81 3.99 5.20 -20.77
CA LEU A 81 4.27 5.46 -19.36
C LEU A 81 3.57 4.45 -18.46
N LEU A 82 2.32 4.09 -18.80
CA LEU A 82 1.59 3.05 -18.08
C LEU A 82 2.32 1.70 -18.14
N VAL A 83 2.83 1.31 -19.32
CA VAL A 83 3.59 0.06 -19.49
C VAL A 83 4.87 0.09 -18.66
N ILE A 84 5.60 1.21 -18.62
CA ILE A 84 6.78 1.37 -17.75
C ILE A 84 6.38 1.24 -16.27
N ALA A 85 5.33 1.93 -15.84
CA ALA A 85 4.86 1.89 -14.46
C ALA A 85 4.52 0.47 -14.01
N VAL A 86 3.70 -0.25 -14.80
CA VAL A 86 3.25 -1.61 -14.47
C VAL A 86 4.40 -2.61 -14.48
N SER A 87 5.29 -2.51 -15.48
CA SER A 87 6.46 -3.41 -15.61
C SER A 87 7.41 -3.24 -14.42
N LEU A 88 7.73 -1.99 -14.08
CA LEU A 88 8.62 -1.70 -12.96
C LEU A 88 7.96 -2.03 -11.62
N LEU A 89 6.65 -1.80 -11.47
CA LEU A 89 5.89 -2.20 -10.30
C LEU A 89 5.98 -3.72 -10.06
N GLY A 90 5.82 -4.52 -11.12
CA GLY A 90 6.00 -5.98 -11.05
C GLY A 90 7.41 -6.38 -10.61
N ALA A 91 8.44 -5.72 -11.14
CA ALA A 91 9.83 -5.96 -10.75
C ALA A 91 10.08 -5.59 -9.28
N ILE A 92 9.57 -4.44 -8.82
CA ILE A 92 9.67 -4.00 -7.42
C ILE A 92 8.96 -4.99 -6.49
N PHE A 93 7.77 -5.46 -6.81
CA PHE A 93 7.08 -6.47 -5.99
C PHE A 93 7.88 -7.77 -5.90
N GLY A 94 8.52 -8.21 -6.99
CA GLY A 94 9.43 -9.34 -6.97
C GLY A 94 10.64 -9.11 -6.06
N PHE A 95 11.24 -7.92 -6.09
CA PHE A 95 12.36 -7.53 -5.24
C PHE A 95 11.96 -7.40 -3.77
N LEU A 96 10.84 -6.74 -3.44
CA LEU A 96 10.35 -6.52 -2.08
C LEU A 96 10.15 -7.82 -1.30
N ARG A 97 9.90 -8.94 -1.99
CA ARG A 97 9.89 -10.25 -1.36
C ARG A 97 11.17 -10.57 -0.60
N PHE A 98 12.30 -10.10 -1.10
CA PHE A 98 13.62 -10.35 -0.51
C PHE A 98 14.12 -9.18 0.31
N ASN A 99 13.59 -7.98 0.08
CA ASN A 99 13.98 -6.75 0.75
C ASN A 99 13.07 -6.37 1.93
N SER A 100 11.89 -6.99 2.12
CA SER A 100 11.05 -6.78 3.31
C SER A 100 11.73 -7.27 4.59
N TYR A 101 11.44 -6.57 5.70
CA TYR A 101 12.06 -6.82 7.00
C TYR A 101 11.76 -8.24 7.55
N PRO A 102 12.74 -8.99 8.06
CA PRO A 102 14.19 -8.73 7.99
C PRO A 102 14.73 -9.03 6.60
N THR A 103 15.46 -8.07 6.03
CA THR A 103 15.91 -8.13 4.63
C THR A 103 16.89 -9.29 4.37
N ARG A 104 16.83 -9.82 3.15
CA ARG A 104 17.77 -10.82 2.63
C ARG A 104 18.58 -10.28 1.45
N SER A 105 18.15 -9.16 0.86
CA SER A 105 18.80 -8.51 -0.26
C SER A 105 18.58 -7.01 -0.17
N PHE A 106 19.66 -6.26 -0.18
CA PHE A 106 19.62 -4.80 -0.17
C PHE A 106 19.45 -4.25 -1.58
N MET A 107 18.82 -3.09 -1.72
CA MET A 107 18.66 -2.40 -3.01
C MET A 107 19.97 -1.78 -3.47
N GLY A 108 20.69 -1.17 -2.55
CA GLY A 108 21.91 -0.41 -2.79
C GLY A 108 21.66 0.87 -3.58
N ASP A 109 22.67 1.75 -3.59
CA ASP A 109 22.55 3.10 -4.17
C ASP A 109 22.16 3.06 -5.66
N ASN A 110 22.66 2.09 -6.42
CA ASN A 110 22.33 1.95 -7.83
C ASN A 110 20.82 1.70 -8.05
N GLY A 111 20.21 0.89 -7.20
CA GLY A 111 18.79 0.58 -7.30
C GLY A 111 17.92 1.77 -6.92
N SER A 112 18.19 2.39 -5.78
CA SER A 112 17.44 3.55 -5.30
C SER A 112 17.59 4.77 -6.21
N MET A 113 18.80 5.03 -6.73
CA MET A 113 19.04 6.10 -7.71
C MET A 113 18.33 5.84 -9.04
N MET A 114 18.32 4.58 -9.52
CA MET A 114 17.59 4.20 -10.73
C MET A 114 16.09 4.43 -10.57
N LEU A 115 15.52 4.02 -9.44
CA LEU A 115 14.10 4.24 -9.16
C LEU A 115 13.78 5.73 -9.08
N GLY A 116 14.62 6.53 -8.39
CA GLY A 116 14.48 7.98 -8.33
C GLY A 116 14.53 8.65 -9.71
N TYR A 117 15.42 8.17 -10.57
CA TYR A 117 15.50 8.64 -11.96
C TYR A 117 14.24 8.32 -12.75
N VAL A 118 13.73 7.09 -12.68
CA VAL A 118 12.50 6.71 -13.41
C VAL A 118 11.30 7.51 -12.91
N LEU A 119 11.15 7.72 -11.60
CA LEU A 119 10.08 8.56 -11.05
C LEU A 119 10.19 10.01 -11.53
N ALA A 120 11.40 10.56 -11.63
CA ALA A 120 11.62 11.89 -12.20
C ALA A 120 11.24 11.95 -13.69
N VAL A 121 11.64 10.95 -14.48
CA VAL A 121 11.26 10.84 -15.90
C VAL A 121 9.73 10.77 -16.04
N MET A 122 9.05 9.96 -15.26
CA MET A 122 7.58 9.85 -15.29
C MET A 122 6.91 11.18 -14.92
N PHE A 123 7.38 11.83 -13.87
CA PHE A 123 6.89 13.14 -13.46
C PHE A 123 7.00 14.18 -14.58
N VAL A 124 8.20 14.30 -15.18
CA VAL A 124 8.46 15.28 -16.26
C VAL A 124 7.63 14.95 -17.50
N SER A 125 7.55 13.67 -17.88
CA SER A 125 6.81 13.23 -19.06
C SER A 125 5.29 13.45 -18.93
N LEU A 126 4.73 13.19 -17.74
CA LEU A 126 3.32 13.44 -17.45
C LEU A 126 3.02 14.94 -17.38
N GLY A 127 3.91 15.72 -16.76
CA GLY A 127 3.76 17.17 -16.65
C GLY A 127 3.87 17.89 -17.99
N HIS A 128 4.75 17.41 -18.88
CA HIS A 128 4.91 18.00 -20.23
C HIS A 128 3.65 17.86 -21.10
N SER A 129 2.88 16.78 -20.94
CA SER A 129 1.67 16.53 -21.72
C SER A 129 0.52 17.50 -21.43
N SER A 130 0.65 18.39 -20.47
CA SER A 130 -0.33 19.43 -20.06
C SER A 130 -1.73 18.93 -19.69
N GLN A 131 -1.93 17.60 -19.65
CA GLN A 131 -3.22 16.99 -19.32
C GLN A 131 -3.44 16.82 -17.80
N GLN A 132 -2.35 16.93 -17.02
CA GLN A 132 -2.41 16.77 -15.56
C GLN A 132 -1.74 17.96 -14.86
N PRO A 133 -2.34 18.50 -13.79
CA PRO A 133 -1.72 19.57 -13.01
C PRO A 133 -0.37 19.10 -12.44
N LEU A 134 0.69 19.88 -12.68
CA LEU A 134 2.02 19.57 -12.17
C LEU A 134 2.04 19.53 -10.63
N SER A 135 1.20 20.34 -10.00
CA SER A 135 0.96 20.35 -8.56
C SER A 135 0.45 19.01 -8.02
N SER A 136 -0.48 18.35 -8.75
CA SER A 136 -0.96 17.01 -8.39
C SER A 136 0.12 15.94 -8.55
N LEU A 137 0.91 16.00 -9.62
CA LEU A 137 2.04 15.08 -9.82
C LEU A 137 3.12 15.28 -8.73
N ALA A 138 3.37 16.52 -8.31
CA ALA A 138 4.30 16.84 -7.23
C ALA A 138 3.83 16.25 -5.90
N MET A 139 2.50 16.22 -5.65
CA MET A 139 1.93 15.63 -4.46
C MET A 139 2.19 14.12 -4.37
N VAL A 140 2.23 13.39 -5.49
CA VAL A 140 2.56 11.94 -5.52
C VAL A 140 3.95 11.66 -4.96
N VAL A 141 4.92 12.52 -5.20
CA VAL A 141 6.32 12.37 -4.76
C VAL A 141 6.68 13.34 -3.62
N ALA A 142 5.67 13.97 -3.02
CA ALA A 142 5.87 15.02 -2.03
C ALA A 142 6.67 14.55 -0.80
N LEU A 143 6.35 13.39 -0.26
CA LEU A 143 6.91 12.95 1.03
C LEU A 143 8.44 12.81 0.99
N PRO A 144 9.08 12.08 0.07
CA PRO A 144 10.54 11.99 0.00
C PRO A 144 11.20 13.34 -0.35
N LEU A 145 10.56 14.15 -1.18
CA LEU A 145 11.08 15.48 -1.51
C LEU A 145 11.03 16.43 -0.32
N LEU A 146 9.88 16.50 0.38
CA LEU A 146 9.73 17.32 1.58
C LEU A 146 10.70 16.90 2.68
N ASP A 147 10.88 15.61 2.94
CA ASP A 147 11.85 15.09 3.89
C ASP A 147 13.26 15.62 3.56
N THR A 148 13.67 15.49 2.30
CA THR A 148 14.97 15.97 1.85
C THR A 148 15.12 17.49 1.99
N ILE A 149 14.11 18.26 1.55
CA ILE A 149 14.13 19.73 1.62
C ILE A 149 14.20 20.22 3.08
N ILE A 150 13.41 19.62 3.97
CA ILE A 150 13.35 19.97 5.39
C ILE A 150 14.69 19.69 6.07
N VAL A 151 15.28 18.51 5.81
CA VAL A 151 16.57 18.12 6.38
C VAL A 151 17.68 19.04 5.85
N MET A 152 17.73 19.31 4.55
CA MET A 152 18.71 20.24 3.96
C MET A 152 18.52 21.66 4.49
N GLY A 153 17.28 22.16 4.57
CA GLY A 153 16.96 23.47 5.12
C GLY A 153 17.42 23.62 6.58
N ARG A 154 17.16 22.60 7.41
CA ARG A 154 17.64 22.57 8.82
C ARG A 154 19.15 22.60 8.90
N ARG A 155 19.88 21.89 8.03
CA ARG A 155 21.35 21.89 8.00
C ARG A 155 21.89 23.28 7.65
N ILE A 156 21.35 23.92 6.60
CA ILE A 156 21.73 25.27 6.19
C ILE A 156 21.47 26.25 7.34
N TYR A 157 20.31 26.16 7.99
CA TYR A 157 19.98 27.04 9.13
C TYR A 157 20.96 26.89 10.29
N ASN A 158 21.44 25.66 10.55
CA ASN A 158 22.44 25.38 11.60
C ASN A 158 23.88 25.59 11.14
N GLY A 159 24.12 26.12 9.95
CA GLY A 159 25.48 26.41 9.43
C GLY A 159 26.24 25.13 8.99
N HIS A 160 25.56 24.03 8.79
CA HIS A 160 26.16 22.76 8.35
C HIS A 160 26.08 22.58 6.82
N ASN A 161 26.98 21.78 6.27
CA ASN A 161 26.93 21.42 4.85
C ASN A 161 25.64 20.60 4.54
N PRO A 162 24.79 21.06 3.59
CA PRO A 162 23.54 20.39 3.26
C PRO A 162 23.72 18.97 2.72
N PHE A 163 24.89 18.62 2.19
CA PHE A 163 25.21 17.31 1.60
C PHE A 163 25.88 16.34 2.60
N HIS A 164 26.05 16.71 3.85
CA HIS A 164 26.62 15.80 4.85
C HIS A 164 25.60 14.75 5.28
N SER A 165 26.06 13.54 5.63
CA SER A 165 25.21 12.49 6.18
C SER A 165 24.60 12.91 7.53
N ASP A 166 23.29 12.64 7.72
CA ASP A 166 22.56 13.02 8.94
C ASP A 166 21.49 11.98 9.30
N ARG A 167 21.16 11.87 10.58
CA ARG A 167 20.12 11.00 11.13
C ARG A 167 18.81 11.73 11.44
N THR A 168 18.50 12.82 10.71
CA THR A 168 17.29 13.61 10.94
C THR A 168 16.20 13.40 9.89
N HIS A 169 16.38 12.42 9.00
CA HIS A 169 15.35 12.02 8.04
C HIS A 169 14.13 11.41 8.73
N LEU A 170 12.96 11.49 8.09
CA LEU A 170 11.65 11.06 8.61
C LEU A 170 11.71 9.66 9.24
N HIS A 171 12.30 8.69 8.54
CA HIS A 171 12.40 7.31 9.02
C HIS A 171 13.23 7.19 10.31
N HIS A 172 14.33 7.95 10.44
CA HIS A 172 15.10 8.01 11.69
C HIS A 172 14.29 8.62 12.83
N CYS A 173 13.59 9.73 12.55
CA CYS A 173 12.74 10.38 13.54
C CYS A 173 11.66 9.44 14.09
N LEU A 174 11.06 8.59 13.25
CA LEU A 174 10.07 7.61 13.68
C LEU A 174 10.69 6.50 14.55
N ILE A 175 11.87 6.00 14.18
CA ILE A 175 12.62 5.02 14.99
C ILE A 175 13.01 5.62 16.35
N ASP A 176 13.47 6.88 16.38
CA ASP A 176 13.84 7.58 17.60
C ASP A 176 12.64 7.82 18.53
N LEU A 177 11.43 7.96 17.97
CA LEU A 177 10.17 7.95 18.73
C LEU A 177 9.82 6.57 19.28
N GLY A 178 10.63 5.53 19.02
CA GLY A 178 10.46 4.17 19.52
C GLY A 178 9.56 3.27 18.69
N LEU A 179 9.21 3.66 17.46
CA LEU A 179 8.49 2.77 16.56
C LEU A 179 9.40 1.62 16.10
N PRO A 180 8.94 0.37 16.12
CA PRO A 180 9.65 -0.74 15.49
C PRO A 180 9.80 -0.51 13.98
N HIS A 181 10.86 -1.04 13.40
CA HIS A 181 11.20 -0.88 11.98
C HIS A 181 9.99 -1.09 11.02
N PRO A 182 9.23 -2.22 11.07
CA PRO A 182 8.10 -2.43 10.16
C PRO A 182 6.96 -1.42 10.37
N GLU A 183 6.74 -0.98 11.63
CA GLU A 183 5.68 0.00 11.94
C GLU A 183 6.04 1.39 11.39
N ALA A 184 7.32 1.78 11.45
CA ALA A 184 7.81 3.03 10.87
C ALA A 184 7.65 3.04 9.33
N VAL A 185 8.04 1.95 8.66
CA VAL A 185 7.87 1.80 7.21
C VAL A 185 6.39 1.80 6.82
N ALA A 186 5.55 1.06 7.53
CA ALA A 186 4.11 1.02 7.28
C ALA A 186 3.46 2.41 7.41
N LEU A 187 3.88 3.21 8.40
CA LEU A 187 3.39 4.56 8.58
C LEU A 187 3.81 5.48 7.42
N ILE A 188 5.05 5.36 6.94
CA ILE A 188 5.53 6.13 5.78
C ILE A 188 4.76 5.74 4.51
N TYR A 189 4.49 4.45 4.29
CA TYR A 189 3.67 3.98 3.17
C TYR A 189 2.26 4.56 3.23
N LEU A 190 1.64 4.56 4.41
CA LEU A 190 0.32 5.14 4.60
C LEU A 190 0.31 6.64 4.30
N MET A 191 1.30 7.39 4.80
CA MET A 191 1.45 8.82 4.51
C MET A 191 1.60 9.06 3.00
N MET A 192 2.47 8.30 2.33
CA MET A 192 2.70 8.39 0.89
C MET A 192 1.44 8.08 0.09
N PHE A 193 0.70 7.05 0.49
CA PHE A 193 -0.55 6.66 -0.13
C PHE A 193 -1.65 7.71 0.05
N CYS A 194 -1.74 8.33 1.24
CA CYS A 194 -2.66 9.44 1.50
C CYS A 194 -2.34 10.66 0.61
N PHE A 195 -1.06 11.00 0.41
CA PHE A 195 -0.67 12.05 -0.53
C PHE A 195 -1.11 11.73 -1.96
N GLY A 196 -0.93 10.48 -2.41
CA GLY A 196 -1.38 10.05 -3.74
C GLY A 196 -2.90 10.09 -3.89
N LEU A 197 -3.67 9.63 -2.90
CA LEU A 197 -5.13 9.74 -2.92
C LEU A 197 -5.59 11.20 -2.94
N LEU A 198 -4.96 12.05 -2.15
CA LEU A 198 -5.27 13.48 -2.14
C LEU A 198 -4.96 14.11 -3.50
N ALA A 199 -3.83 13.76 -4.12
CA ALA A 199 -3.45 14.21 -5.45
C ALA A 199 -4.53 13.93 -6.51
N ILE A 200 -5.16 12.75 -6.46
CA ILE A 200 -6.25 12.39 -7.37
C ILE A 200 -7.53 13.14 -6.99
N SER A 201 -7.87 13.19 -5.70
CA SER A 201 -9.17 13.74 -5.24
C SER A 201 -9.32 15.23 -5.52
N ILE A 202 -8.23 15.98 -5.47
CA ILE A 202 -8.23 17.44 -5.67
C ILE A 202 -7.60 17.87 -7.01
N ARG A 203 -7.35 16.95 -7.94
CA ARG A 203 -6.69 17.24 -9.23
C ARG A 203 -7.39 18.30 -10.10
N ASN A 204 -8.70 18.44 -9.90
CA ASN A 204 -9.53 19.39 -10.65
C ASN A 204 -9.66 20.76 -9.95
N GLU A 205 -9.07 20.89 -8.75
CA GLU A 205 -9.02 22.16 -8.03
C GLU A 205 -7.92 23.07 -8.59
N PRO A 206 -8.00 24.38 -8.38
CA PRO A 206 -6.94 25.31 -8.78
C PRO A 206 -5.58 24.91 -8.20
N ASP A 207 -4.49 25.11 -8.95
CA ASP A 207 -3.14 24.70 -8.54
C ASP A 207 -2.72 25.25 -7.17
N TRP A 208 -3.12 26.49 -6.82
CA TRP A 208 -2.81 27.06 -5.52
C TRP A 208 -3.47 26.29 -4.36
N VAL A 209 -4.66 25.71 -4.57
CA VAL A 209 -5.34 24.87 -3.57
C VAL A 209 -4.58 23.56 -3.38
N ILE A 210 -4.17 22.94 -4.50
CA ILE A 210 -3.40 21.69 -4.50
C ILE A 210 -2.06 21.92 -3.78
N PHE A 211 -1.36 23.00 -4.15
CA PHE A 211 -0.08 23.34 -3.58
C PHE A 211 -0.18 23.72 -2.08
N ALA A 212 -1.19 24.51 -1.71
CA ALA A 212 -1.46 24.82 -0.31
C ALA A 212 -1.77 23.56 0.52
N SER A 213 -2.53 22.60 -0.06
CA SER A 213 -2.83 21.31 0.56
C SER A 213 -1.55 20.47 0.74
N LEU A 214 -0.67 20.43 -0.26
CA LEU A 214 0.63 19.75 -0.19
C LEU A 214 1.46 20.30 0.98
N ILE A 215 1.61 21.63 1.04
CA ILE A 215 2.37 22.28 2.10
C ILE A 215 1.69 22.07 3.46
N GLY A 216 0.37 22.24 3.54
CA GLY A 216 -0.40 22.09 4.77
C GLY A 216 -0.27 20.68 5.38
N VAL A 217 -0.45 19.64 4.57
CA VAL A 217 -0.28 18.24 5.01
C VAL A 217 1.18 17.97 5.38
N GLY A 218 2.15 18.46 4.61
CA GLY A 218 3.57 18.35 4.93
C GLY A 218 3.90 18.99 6.27
N VAL A 219 3.50 20.25 6.47
CA VAL A 219 3.71 20.98 7.74
C VAL A 219 3.04 20.22 8.90
N PHE A 220 1.82 19.71 8.72
CA PHE A 220 1.13 18.95 9.74
C PHE A 220 1.92 17.69 10.14
N ILE A 221 2.39 16.90 9.17
CA ILE A 221 3.14 15.67 9.44
C ILE A 221 4.44 15.99 10.18
N PHE A 222 5.28 16.88 9.63
CA PHE A 222 6.59 17.14 10.21
C PHE A 222 6.52 17.88 11.54
N SER A 223 5.56 18.81 11.71
CA SER A 223 5.34 19.47 13.00
C SER A 223 4.82 18.50 14.06
N SER A 224 3.95 17.57 13.70
CA SER A 224 3.43 16.54 14.63
C SER A 224 4.58 15.65 15.15
N ILE A 225 5.46 15.22 14.27
CA ILE A 225 6.64 14.42 14.63
C ILE A 225 7.60 15.23 15.51
N TRP A 226 7.88 16.46 15.15
CA TRP A 226 8.73 17.36 15.92
C TRP A 226 8.15 17.64 17.32
N LEU A 227 6.85 17.89 17.43
CA LEU A 227 6.17 18.06 18.71
C LEU A 227 6.23 16.79 19.57
N ALA A 228 6.04 15.62 18.98
CA ALA A 228 6.15 14.35 19.69
C ALA A 228 7.57 14.13 20.24
N GLN A 229 8.60 14.41 19.45
CA GLN A 229 10.00 14.34 19.89
C GLN A 229 10.28 15.36 20.99
N SER A 230 9.83 16.61 20.85
CA SER A 230 10.05 17.69 21.83
C SER A 230 9.33 17.43 23.16
N ALA A 231 8.15 16.76 23.11
CA ALA A 231 7.40 16.35 24.27
C ALA A 231 7.96 15.09 24.96
N GLY A 232 9.05 14.49 24.43
CA GLY A 232 9.64 13.28 24.95
C GLY A 232 8.70 12.06 24.84
N VAL A 233 7.80 12.07 23.84
CA VAL A 233 6.90 10.96 23.61
C VAL A 233 7.71 9.78 23.07
N HIS A 234 7.69 8.67 23.81
CA HIS A 234 8.26 7.40 23.38
C HIS A 234 7.15 6.36 23.21
N TYR A 235 6.99 5.83 22.02
CA TYR A 235 5.97 4.84 21.70
C TYR A 235 5.98 3.63 22.63
N ASN A 236 7.15 3.16 23.03
CA ASN A 236 7.29 2.06 23.99
C ASN A 236 6.73 2.40 25.39
N HIS A 237 6.80 3.65 25.83
CA HIS A 237 6.22 4.09 27.10
C HIS A 237 4.68 4.16 27.04
N LEU A 238 4.11 4.56 25.89
CA LEU A 238 2.66 4.57 25.71
C LEU A 238 2.08 3.15 25.66
N LYS A 239 2.82 2.21 25.08
CA LYS A 239 2.39 0.80 24.93
C LYS A 239 2.42 0.01 26.25
N THR A 240 3.32 0.33 27.17
CA THR A 240 3.53 -0.46 28.40
C THR A 240 2.67 -0.01 29.59
N ASN A 241 2.46 1.28 29.80
CA ASN A 241 1.92 1.76 31.08
C ASN A 241 0.39 1.74 31.21
N LYS A 242 -0.38 1.98 30.16
CA LYS A 242 -1.84 2.09 30.27
C LYS A 242 -2.58 0.78 29.94
N LEU A 243 -2.14 0.07 28.93
CA LEU A 243 -2.73 -1.21 28.54
C LEU A 243 -2.31 -2.36 29.46
N ASP A 244 -1.07 -2.36 29.95
CA ASP A 244 -0.59 -3.39 30.88
C ASP A 244 -1.21 -3.25 32.28
N SER A 245 -1.49 -2.04 32.76
CA SER A 245 -2.22 -1.84 34.04
C SER A 245 -3.68 -2.31 33.95
N ILE A 246 -4.35 -2.07 32.81
CA ILE A 246 -5.71 -2.57 32.58
C ILE A 246 -5.71 -4.12 32.49
N ARG A 247 -4.69 -4.70 31.81
CA ARG A 247 -4.53 -6.17 31.69
C ARG A 247 -4.20 -6.87 33.00
N GLN A 248 -3.70 -6.16 34.00
CA GLN A 248 -3.35 -6.70 35.34
C GLN A 248 -4.56 -6.85 36.26
N LEU A 249 -5.74 -6.33 35.93
CA LEU A 249 -6.98 -6.60 36.66
C LEU A 249 -7.28 -8.12 36.64
N ASP A 250 -7.48 -8.73 37.80
CA ASP A 250 -7.63 -10.20 37.92
C ASP A 250 -8.83 -10.76 37.14
N ALA A 251 -9.92 -9.98 37.03
CA ALA A 251 -11.04 -10.34 36.19
C ALA A 251 -10.65 -10.42 34.69
N LEU A 252 -9.80 -9.52 34.21
CA LEU A 252 -9.32 -9.53 32.83
C LEU A 252 -8.25 -10.59 32.56
N LYS A 253 -7.45 -10.99 33.57
CA LYS A 253 -6.52 -12.12 33.44
C LYS A 253 -7.25 -13.43 33.19
N SER A 254 -8.36 -13.67 33.90
CA SER A 254 -9.17 -14.87 33.70
C SER A 254 -9.82 -14.90 32.31
N ILE A 255 -10.36 -13.76 31.87
CA ILE A 255 -10.92 -13.60 30.51
C ILE A 255 -9.81 -13.77 29.45
N ALA A 256 -8.63 -13.15 29.65
CA ALA A 256 -7.50 -13.27 28.74
C ALA A 256 -6.99 -14.72 28.63
N TYR A 257 -6.98 -15.47 29.73
CA TYR A 257 -6.61 -16.88 29.69
C TYR A 257 -7.62 -17.71 28.91
N GLY A 258 -8.92 -17.55 29.21
CA GLY A 258 -10.00 -18.20 28.45
C GLY A 258 -9.92 -17.86 26.97
N PHE A 259 -9.74 -16.58 26.65
CA PHE A 259 -9.60 -16.11 25.27
C PHE A 259 -8.35 -16.69 24.59
N LYS A 260 -7.21 -16.78 25.28
CA LYS A 260 -5.98 -17.37 24.73
C LYS A 260 -6.16 -18.84 24.32
N VAL A 261 -6.93 -19.61 25.11
CA VAL A 261 -7.21 -21.03 24.82
C VAL A 261 -8.21 -21.17 23.68
N THR A 262 -9.27 -20.34 23.65
CA THR A 262 -10.37 -20.46 22.67
C THR A 262 -10.13 -19.67 21.39
N ALA A 263 -9.22 -18.70 21.37
CA ALA A 263 -9.01 -17.81 20.24
C ALA A 263 -8.59 -18.54 18.95
N GLN A 264 -7.81 -19.60 19.06
CA GLN A 264 -7.32 -20.33 17.89
C GLN A 264 -8.45 -21.12 17.20
N PRO A 265 -9.27 -21.93 17.91
CA PRO A 265 -10.42 -22.61 17.28
C PRO A 265 -11.48 -21.62 16.81
N ILE A 266 -11.77 -20.54 17.54
CA ILE A 266 -12.74 -19.51 17.11
C ILE A 266 -12.27 -18.83 15.83
N GLY A 267 -11.00 -18.44 15.74
CA GLY A 267 -10.46 -17.87 14.52
C GLY A 267 -10.50 -18.81 13.32
N ALA A 268 -10.29 -20.12 13.53
CA ALA A 268 -10.45 -21.11 12.47
C ALA A 268 -11.91 -21.24 12.00
N ILE A 269 -12.87 -21.20 12.93
CA ILE A 269 -14.30 -21.19 12.60
C ILE A 269 -14.67 -19.94 11.80
N ILE A 270 -14.19 -18.75 12.20
CA ILE A 270 -14.43 -17.50 11.47
C ILE A 270 -13.84 -17.59 10.06
N LEU A 271 -12.63 -18.14 9.89
CA LEU A 271 -12.02 -18.33 8.58
C LEU A 271 -12.85 -19.26 7.68
N VAL A 272 -13.34 -20.37 8.20
CA VAL A 272 -14.23 -21.27 7.46
C VAL A 272 -15.52 -20.57 7.09
N ALA A 273 -16.13 -19.83 8.03
CA ALA A 273 -17.37 -19.10 7.78
C ALA A 273 -17.21 -18.01 6.71
N LEU A 274 -16.05 -17.29 6.69
CA LEU A 274 -15.74 -16.32 5.64
C LEU A 274 -15.58 -16.94 4.25
N LEU A 275 -15.28 -18.23 4.16
CA LEU A 275 -15.21 -18.97 2.90
C LEU A 275 -16.58 -19.51 2.41
N LEU A 276 -17.59 -19.61 3.31
CA LEU A 276 -18.91 -20.13 2.94
C LEU A 276 -19.57 -19.38 1.77
N PRO A 277 -19.55 -18.03 1.67
CA PRO A 277 -20.11 -17.34 0.52
C PRO A 277 -19.51 -17.79 -0.81
N ALA A 278 -18.22 -18.17 -0.82
CA ALA A 278 -17.56 -18.69 -2.01
C ALA A 278 -18.11 -20.04 -2.48
N LEU A 279 -18.71 -20.83 -1.59
CA LEU A 279 -19.38 -22.09 -1.95
C LEU A 279 -20.70 -21.88 -2.69
N PHE A 280 -21.35 -20.74 -2.53
CA PHE A 280 -22.57 -20.38 -3.23
C PHE A 280 -22.31 -19.69 -4.57
N ALA A 281 -21.04 -19.32 -4.86
CA ALA A 281 -20.64 -18.64 -6.08
C ALA A 281 -21.01 -19.35 -7.40
N PRO A 282 -21.12 -20.68 -7.49
CA PRO A 282 -21.06 -21.40 -8.75
C PRO A 282 -22.39 -21.83 -9.33
N LEU A 283 -23.47 -21.24 -8.96
CA LEU A 283 -24.77 -21.57 -9.57
C LEU A 283 -24.95 -20.98 -10.98
N PHE A 284 -23.87 -20.42 -11.58
CA PHE A 284 -23.96 -19.63 -12.81
C PHE A 284 -22.91 -20.03 -13.85
N THR A 285 -23.30 -19.98 -15.11
CA THR A 285 -22.42 -20.19 -16.27
C THR A 285 -21.30 -19.14 -16.29
N LEU A 286 -20.09 -19.59 -15.99
CA LEU A 286 -18.89 -18.77 -16.13
C LEU A 286 -18.54 -18.65 -17.63
N SER A 287 -18.25 -17.45 -18.09
CA SER A 287 -17.59 -17.27 -19.41
C SER A 287 -16.23 -17.99 -19.39
N SER A 288 -15.78 -18.48 -20.54
CA SER A 288 -14.50 -19.20 -20.70
C SER A 288 -13.32 -18.47 -20.07
N ASP A 289 -13.28 -17.14 -20.18
CA ASP A 289 -12.19 -16.31 -19.66
C ASP A 289 -12.13 -16.28 -18.13
N ARG A 290 -13.30 -16.26 -17.47
CA ARG A 290 -13.41 -16.31 -16.01
C ARG A 290 -13.05 -17.68 -15.45
N ALA A 291 -13.44 -18.76 -16.16
CA ALA A 291 -13.06 -20.12 -15.81
C ALA A 291 -11.54 -20.30 -15.93
N LEU A 292 -10.91 -19.75 -16.97
CA LEU A 292 -9.46 -19.78 -17.17
C LEU A 292 -8.71 -19.05 -16.04
N LEU A 293 -9.19 -17.90 -15.61
CA LEU A 293 -8.61 -17.12 -14.51
C LEU A 293 -8.68 -17.91 -13.19
N LEU A 294 -9.82 -18.53 -12.89
CA LEU A 294 -9.98 -19.38 -11.69
C LEU A 294 -9.09 -20.61 -11.74
N CYS A 295 -8.93 -21.24 -12.91
CA CYS A 295 -8.00 -22.36 -13.10
C CYS A 295 -6.56 -21.93 -12.87
N ALA A 296 -6.12 -20.79 -13.40
CA ALA A 296 -4.78 -20.23 -13.18
C ALA A 296 -4.53 -19.96 -11.69
N MET A 297 -5.50 -19.40 -10.99
CA MET A 297 -5.44 -19.18 -9.54
C MET A 297 -5.34 -20.49 -8.75
N LEU A 298 -6.10 -21.52 -9.14
CA LEU A 298 -6.04 -22.84 -8.51
C LEU A 298 -4.66 -23.48 -8.70
N VAL A 299 -4.12 -23.46 -9.92
CA VAL A 299 -2.78 -23.96 -10.23
C VAL A 299 -1.72 -23.24 -9.40
N LEU A 300 -1.82 -21.90 -9.29
CA LEU A 300 -0.92 -21.11 -8.48
C LEU A 300 -1.00 -21.49 -7.00
N LEU A 301 -2.21 -21.65 -6.44
CA LEU A 301 -2.39 -22.06 -5.04
C LEU A 301 -1.84 -23.47 -4.79
N VAL A 302 -2.08 -24.42 -5.69
CA VAL A 302 -1.53 -25.79 -5.59
C VAL A 302 0.00 -25.74 -5.65
N PHE A 303 0.58 -25.00 -6.60
CA PHE A 303 2.03 -24.82 -6.71
C PHE A 303 2.61 -24.25 -5.42
N LEU A 304 1.98 -23.23 -4.83
CA LEU A 304 2.41 -22.62 -3.58
C LEU A 304 2.36 -23.60 -2.41
N THR A 305 1.36 -24.49 -2.31
CA THR A 305 1.29 -25.51 -1.24
C THR A 305 2.52 -26.41 -1.21
N PHE A 306 3.09 -26.72 -2.37
CA PHE A 306 4.30 -27.54 -2.48
C PHE A 306 5.60 -26.74 -2.30
N ARG A 307 5.59 -25.44 -2.62
CA ARG A 307 6.79 -24.59 -2.61
C ARG A 307 7.07 -23.97 -1.25
N ILE A 308 6.07 -23.78 -0.39
CA ILE A 308 6.24 -23.11 0.91
C ILE A 308 7.04 -24.00 1.86
N ARG A 309 8.27 -23.61 2.16
CA ARG A 309 9.15 -24.33 3.09
C ARG A 309 9.69 -23.46 4.23
N ARG A 310 9.54 -22.13 4.20
CA ARG A 310 10.15 -21.19 5.16
C ARG A 310 9.12 -20.18 5.67
N ALA A 311 9.32 -19.68 6.89
CA ALA A 311 8.43 -18.69 7.51
C ALA A 311 8.28 -17.40 6.68
N GLY A 312 9.33 -16.97 5.95
CA GLY A 312 9.25 -15.80 5.06
C GLY A 312 8.37 -15.99 3.82
N ASP A 313 7.99 -17.24 3.50
CA ASP A 313 7.08 -17.51 2.39
C ASP A 313 5.60 -17.32 2.81
N LEU A 314 5.35 -17.16 4.12
CA LEU A 314 4.00 -17.07 4.69
C LEU A 314 3.26 -15.80 4.22
N SER A 315 3.95 -14.65 4.19
CA SER A 315 3.37 -13.36 3.80
C SER A 315 2.87 -13.36 2.36
N ILE A 316 3.59 -14.05 1.46
CA ILE A 316 3.20 -14.15 0.05
C ILE A 316 1.96 -15.02 -0.09
N VAL A 317 1.90 -16.10 0.66
CA VAL A 317 0.70 -16.97 0.68
C VAL A 317 -0.51 -16.20 1.15
N HIS A 318 -0.36 -15.38 2.20
CA HIS A 318 -1.42 -14.53 2.70
C HIS A 318 -1.88 -13.52 1.63
N GLY A 319 -0.94 -12.84 0.94
CA GLY A 319 -1.26 -11.91 -0.14
C GLY A 319 -1.95 -12.59 -1.31
N ILE A 320 -1.48 -13.75 -1.75
CA ILE A 320 -2.10 -14.50 -2.86
C ILE A 320 -3.46 -15.03 -2.45
N LEU A 321 -3.63 -15.55 -1.24
CA LEU A 321 -4.93 -15.98 -0.74
C LEU A 321 -5.92 -14.82 -0.65
N PHE A 322 -5.46 -13.63 -0.25
CA PHE A 322 -6.27 -12.42 -0.28
C PHE A 322 -6.73 -12.09 -1.70
N LEU A 323 -5.81 -12.04 -2.67
CA LEU A 323 -6.12 -11.76 -4.07
C LEU A 323 -7.07 -12.82 -4.65
N CYS A 324 -6.86 -14.11 -4.33
CA CYS A 324 -7.73 -15.19 -4.78
C CYS A 324 -9.14 -15.04 -4.22
N LEU A 325 -9.27 -14.77 -2.93
CA LEU A 325 -10.57 -14.58 -2.29
C LEU A 325 -11.27 -13.33 -2.83
N PHE A 326 -10.52 -12.23 -2.97
CA PHE A 326 -11.03 -11.00 -3.55
C PHE A 326 -11.55 -11.22 -4.97
N SER A 327 -10.75 -11.83 -5.84
CA SER A 327 -11.14 -12.11 -7.23
C SER A 327 -12.35 -13.04 -7.31
N LEU A 328 -12.40 -14.06 -6.46
CA LEU A 328 -13.52 -15.01 -6.43
C LEU A 328 -14.82 -14.33 -6.00
N LEU A 329 -14.79 -13.50 -4.97
CA LEU A 329 -15.94 -12.75 -4.50
C LEU A 329 -16.37 -11.66 -5.48
N PHE A 330 -15.41 -11.03 -6.15
CA PHE A 330 -15.66 -10.04 -7.20
C PHE A 330 -16.39 -10.70 -8.41
N VAL A 331 -15.85 -11.81 -8.91
CA VAL A 331 -16.48 -12.56 -10.00
C VAL A 331 -17.86 -13.06 -9.61
N TYR A 332 -18.01 -13.55 -8.38
CA TYR A 332 -19.29 -14.00 -7.84
C TYR A 332 -20.34 -12.91 -7.85
N LYS A 333 -20.04 -11.73 -7.28
CA LYS A 333 -20.98 -10.62 -7.25
C LYS A 333 -21.33 -10.09 -8.65
N LEU A 334 -20.35 -10.08 -9.56
CA LEU A 334 -20.54 -9.61 -10.93
C LEU A 334 -21.43 -10.55 -11.76
N SER A 335 -21.40 -11.85 -11.45
CA SER A 335 -22.20 -12.87 -12.15
C SER A 335 -23.63 -13.03 -11.60
N SER A 336 -23.93 -12.40 -10.47
CA SER A 336 -25.19 -12.66 -9.75
C SER A 336 -26.33 -11.74 -10.20
N LEU A 337 -27.09 -12.15 -11.19
CA LEU A 337 -28.45 -11.67 -11.43
C LEU A 337 -29.42 -12.07 -10.29
N ILE A 338 -29.05 -13.04 -9.45
CA ILE A 338 -29.86 -13.60 -8.37
C ILE A 338 -29.03 -13.68 -7.08
N TYR A 339 -28.71 -12.54 -6.51
CA TYR A 339 -28.04 -12.46 -5.21
C TYR A 339 -29.10 -12.54 -4.11
N PRO A 340 -29.13 -13.57 -3.26
CA PRO A 340 -30.06 -13.59 -2.14
C PRO A 340 -29.80 -12.40 -1.23
N SER A 341 -30.82 -11.62 -0.91
CA SER A 341 -30.69 -10.40 -0.10
C SER A 341 -30.01 -10.64 1.25
N TRP A 342 -30.29 -11.81 1.85
CA TRP A 342 -29.69 -12.21 3.13
C TRP A 342 -28.16 -12.41 3.07
N LEU A 343 -27.60 -12.69 1.90
CA LEU A 343 -26.16 -12.96 1.79
C LEU A 343 -25.32 -11.70 1.98
N GLY A 344 -25.82 -10.53 1.55
CA GLY A 344 -25.16 -9.24 1.81
C GLY A 344 -25.12 -8.91 3.32
N GLU A 345 -26.22 -9.13 4.02
CA GLU A 345 -26.30 -8.96 5.47
C GLU A 345 -25.37 -9.94 6.21
N TYR A 346 -25.34 -11.20 5.78
CA TYR A 346 -24.44 -12.22 6.30
C TYR A 346 -22.98 -11.80 6.16
N ILE A 347 -22.55 -11.29 4.98
CA ILE A 347 -21.20 -10.81 4.73
C ILE A 347 -20.85 -9.67 5.66
N ASN A 348 -21.74 -8.69 5.81
CA ASN A 348 -21.53 -7.53 6.67
C ASN A 348 -21.40 -7.93 8.16
N LEU A 349 -22.33 -8.78 8.62
CA LEU A 349 -22.31 -9.29 10.00
C LEU A 349 -21.04 -10.08 10.30
N LEU A 350 -20.66 -10.99 9.40
CA LEU A 350 -19.51 -11.85 9.60
C LEU A 350 -18.19 -11.05 9.55
N SER A 351 -18.10 -10.05 8.68
CA SER A 351 -16.97 -9.14 8.62
C SER A 351 -16.83 -8.33 9.90
N ALA A 352 -17.93 -7.84 10.45
CA ALA A 352 -17.96 -7.13 11.74
C ALA A 352 -17.50 -8.05 12.89
N ILE A 353 -17.99 -9.29 12.93
CA ILE A 353 -17.57 -10.30 13.92
C ILE A 353 -16.07 -10.61 13.80
N ALA A 354 -15.58 -10.77 12.57
CA ALA A 354 -14.17 -11.05 12.32
C ALA A 354 -13.26 -9.88 12.77
N LEU A 355 -13.65 -8.65 12.46
CA LEU A 355 -12.91 -7.45 12.90
C LEU A 355 -12.96 -7.27 14.41
N ALA A 356 -14.12 -7.50 15.05
CA ALA A 356 -14.25 -7.47 16.50
C ALA A 356 -13.36 -8.52 17.16
N TRP A 357 -13.34 -9.75 16.61
CA TRP A 357 -12.47 -10.81 17.10
C TRP A 357 -10.98 -10.46 16.95
N VAL A 358 -10.57 -9.87 15.81
CA VAL A 358 -9.22 -9.37 15.58
C VAL A 358 -8.86 -8.32 16.65
N ALA A 359 -9.73 -7.34 16.88
CA ALA A 359 -9.51 -6.28 17.87
C ALA A 359 -9.37 -6.87 19.29
N LEU A 360 -10.24 -7.81 19.69
CA LEU A 360 -10.15 -8.52 20.97
C LEU A 360 -8.84 -9.31 21.10
N LYS A 361 -8.45 -10.04 20.06
CA LYS A 361 -7.21 -10.81 20.10
C LYS A 361 -5.99 -9.91 20.20
N LEU A 362 -5.98 -8.77 19.52
CA LEU A 362 -4.92 -7.76 19.64
C LEU A 362 -4.89 -7.14 21.06
N PHE A 363 -6.05 -6.90 21.64
CA PHE A 363 -6.16 -6.36 22.99
C PHE A 363 -5.63 -7.33 24.03
N PHE A 364 -5.99 -8.63 23.96
CA PHE A 364 -5.61 -9.64 24.94
C PHE A 364 -4.25 -10.29 24.68
N THR A 365 -3.69 -10.21 23.49
CA THR A 365 -2.40 -10.79 23.14
C THR A 365 -1.41 -9.70 22.72
N LYS A 366 -0.14 -9.80 23.13
CA LYS A 366 0.91 -8.84 22.72
C LYS A 366 1.31 -8.99 21.23
N TYR A 367 0.34 -9.27 20.36
CA TYR A 367 0.58 -9.54 18.92
C TYR A 367 0.66 -8.30 18.04
N SER A 368 0.71 -7.09 18.59
CA SER A 368 0.78 -5.86 17.79
C SER A 368 1.97 -5.82 16.81
N GLN A 369 3.06 -6.52 17.11
CA GLN A 369 4.22 -6.61 16.21
C GLN A 369 3.99 -7.46 14.96
N ILE A 370 2.95 -8.30 14.94
CA ILE A 370 2.74 -9.27 13.83
C ILE A 370 1.87 -8.67 12.72
N ILE A 371 0.99 -7.71 13.02
CA ILE A 371 0.07 -7.15 12.03
C ILE A 371 0.81 -6.31 11.00
N PHE A 372 1.83 -5.58 11.41
CA PHE A 372 2.63 -4.73 10.53
C PHE A 372 4.00 -5.35 10.18
N ALA A 373 4.19 -6.63 10.46
CA ALA A 373 5.47 -7.31 10.22
C ALA A 373 5.78 -7.57 8.74
N ALA A 374 4.88 -7.26 7.82
CA ALA A 374 5.10 -7.44 6.40
C ALA A 374 4.65 -6.20 5.63
N ASP A 375 5.59 -5.31 5.38
CA ASP A 375 5.43 -4.11 4.56
C ASP A 375 4.85 -4.43 3.17
N PHE A 376 5.19 -5.62 2.65
CA PHE A 376 4.69 -6.13 1.38
C PHE A 376 3.17 -6.41 1.39
N GLU A 377 2.61 -6.91 2.49
CA GLU A 377 1.16 -7.16 2.60
C GLU A 377 0.37 -5.86 2.65
N LEU A 378 0.92 -4.84 3.33
CA LEU A 378 0.31 -3.51 3.35
C LEU A 378 0.28 -2.91 1.94
N LEU A 379 1.35 -3.06 1.16
CA LEU A 379 1.38 -2.60 -0.24
C LEU A 379 0.33 -3.32 -1.09
N ILE A 380 0.15 -4.64 -0.94
CA ILE A 380 -0.91 -5.37 -1.65
C ILE A 380 -2.29 -4.84 -1.27
N LEU A 381 -2.53 -4.58 0.03
CA LEU A 381 -3.79 -4.00 0.50
C LEU A 381 -4.04 -2.62 -0.09
N LEU A 382 -3.04 -1.74 -0.04
CA LEU A 382 -3.12 -0.39 -0.59
C LEU A 382 -3.36 -0.43 -2.10
N PHE A 383 -2.65 -1.29 -2.83
CA PHE A 383 -2.82 -1.48 -4.27
C PHE A 383 -4.22 -1.99 -4.63
N SER A 384 -4.70 -3.01 -3.91
CA SER A 384 -6.04 -3.54 -4.13
C SER A 384 -7.12 -2.49 -3.82
N GLY A 385 -6.95 -1.72 -2.74
CA GLY A 385 -7.83 -0.60 -2.40
C GLY A 385 -7.82 0.50 -3.46
N PHE A 386 -6.66 0.79 -4.02
CA PHE A 386 -6.51 1.76 -5.09
C PHE A 386 -7.20 1.31 -6.39
N ILE A 387 -7.00 0.06 -6.81
CA ILE A 387 -7.71 -0.48 -7.99
C ILE A 387 -9.22 -0.37 -7.78
N ALA A 388 -9.71 -0.71 -6.58
CA ALA A 388 -11.13 -0.55 -6.28
C ALA A 388 -11.58 0.90 -6.38
N TYR A 389 -10.79 1.85 -5.86
CA TYR A 389 -11.10 3.28 -5.94
C TYR A 389 -11.18 3.76 -7.40
N VAL A 390 -10.21 3.41 -8.24
CA VAL A 390 -10.20 3.75 -9.68
C VAL A 390 -11.41 3.18 -10.40
N LEU A 391 -11.73 1.90 -10.16
CA LEU A 391 -12.92 1.29 -10.74
C LEU A 391 -14.23 1.92 -10.24
N MET A 392 -14.21 2.58 -9.08
CA MET A 392 -15.38 3.30 -8.53
C MET A 392 -15.59 4.66 -9.20
N GLU A 393 -14.53 5.32 -9.65
CA GLU A 393 -14.60 6.67 -10.23
C GLU A 393 -15.36 6.66 -11.58
N ASP A 394 -15.20 5.58 -12.36
CA ASP A 394 -15.82 5.43 -13.69
C ASP A 394 -17.20 4.76 -13.66
N LEU A 395 -17.68 4.32 -12.50
CA LEU A 395 -18.91 3.52 -12.38
C LEU A 395 -19.98 4.25 -11.57
N PRO A 396 -21.26 4.24 -12.04
CA PRO A 396 -22.35 4.81 -11.26
C PRO A 396 -22.50 4.07 -9.93
N ALA A 397 -22.81 4.82 -8.86
CA ALA A 397 -22.91 4.29 -7.48
C ALA A 397 -23.89 3.11 -7.32
N SER A 398 -24.86 2.98 -8.22
CA SER A 398 -25.81 1.89 -8.29
C SER A 398 -25.29 0.66 -9.05
N SER A 399 -24.07 0.69 -9.61
CA SER A 399 -23.56 -0.39 -10.44
C SER A 399 -23.31 -1.66 -9.62
N LEU A 400 -23.68 -2.81 -10.20
CA LEU A 400 -23.38 -4.13 -9.62
C LEU A 400 -21.89 -4.35 -9.40
N VAL A 401 -21.05 -3.76 -10.27
CA VAL A 401 -19.59 -3.85 -10.19
C VAL A 401 -19.08 -3.17 -8.92
N LEU A 402 -19.58 -1.96 -8.60
CA LEU A 402 -19.20 -1.22 -7.41
C LEU A 402 -19.57 -1.99 -6.14
N GLN A 403 -20.80 -2.50 -6.07
CA GLN A 403 -21.23 -3.34 -4.95
C GLN A 403 -20.39 -4.63 -4.83
N ALA A 404 -19.99 -5.24 -5.96
CA ALA A 404 -19.12 -6.41 -5.97
C ALA A 404 -17.74 -6.12 -5.37
N ILE A 405 -17.15 -4.97 -5.73
CA ILE A 405 -15.86 -4.50 -5.18
C ILE A 405 -15.97 -4.29 -3.68
N GLN A 406 -16.99 -3.55 -3.23
CA GLN A 406 -17.20 -3.27 -1.79
C GLN A 406 -17.34 -4.55 -0.97
N HIS A 407 -18.16 -5.51 -1.40
CA HIS A 407 -18.34 -6.78 -0.70
C HIS A 407 -17.09 -7.66 -0.74
N ALA A 408 -16.33 -7.65 -1.86
CA ALA A 408 -15.09 -8.37 -1.94
C ALA A 408 -14.05 -7.85 -0.93
N PHE A 409 -13.96 -6.53 -0.74
CA PHE A 409 -13.10 -5.93 0.29
C PHE A 409 -13.59 -6.21 1.70
N LEU A 410 -14.89 -6.08 1.96
CA LEU A 410 -15.47 -6.34 3.26
C LEU A 410 -15.19 -7.75 3.79
N LEU A 411 -15.07 -8.74 2.90
CA LEU A 411 -14.69 -10.10 3.29
C LEU A 411 -13.19 -10.34 3.28
N ALA A 412 -12.50 -9.87 2.25
CA ALA A 412 -11.09 -10.19 2.05
C ALA A 412 -10.17 -9.57 3.11
N ILE A 413 -10.46 -8.35 3.57
CA ILE A 413 -9.66 -7.68 4.62
C ILE A 413 -9.78 -8.41 5.97
N PRO A 414 -10.97 -8.66 6.53
CA PRO A 414 -11.10 -9.43 7.76
C PRO A 414 -10.51 -10.84 7.63
N PHE A 415 -10.68 -11.51 6.49
CA PHE A 415 -10.08 -12.81 6.23
C PHE A 415 -8.55 -12.78 6.33
N LEU A 416 -7.90 -11.81 5.69
CA LEU A 416 -6.46 -11.62 5.76
C LEU A 416 -5.99 -11.40 7.20
N LEU A 417 -6.67 -10.51 7.93
CA LEU A 417 -6.34 -10.18 9.31
C LEU A 417 -6.51 -11.38 10.24
N VAL A 418 -7.63 -12.09 10.15
CA VAL A 418 -7.88 -13.30 10.95
C VAL A 418 -6.87 -14.38 10.63
N MET A 419 -6.54 -14.57 9.36
CA MET A 419 -5.56 -15.55 8.90
C MET A 419 -4.17 -15.21 9.45
N LYS A 420 -3.73 -13.96 9.32
CA LYS A 420 -2.43 -13.49 9.80
C LYS A 420 -2.26 -13.64 11.30
N ILE A 421 -3.32 -13.36 12.07
CA ILE A 421 -3.29 -13.46 13.52
C ILE A 421 -3.35 -14.92 14.01
N ASN A 422 -3.98 -15.81 13.27
CA ASN A 422 -4.20 -17.21 13.67
C ASN A 422 -3.08 -18.15 13.22
N ILE A 423 -2.39 -17.84 12.13
CA ILE A 423 -1.43 -18.74 11.49
C ILE A 423 -0.02 -18.26 11.76
N HIS A 424 0.67 -18.93 12.67
CA HIS A 424 2.04 -18.58 13.05
C HIS A 424 3.09 -19.51 12.47
N ASN A 425 2.68 -20.64 11.91
CA ASN A 425 3.61 -21.61 11.38
C ASN A 425 3.09 -22.28 10.09
N TYR A 426 4.03 -22.82 9.35
CA TYR A 426 3.84 -23.49 8.07
C TYR A 426 2.78 -24.61 8.09
N GLY A 427 2.78 -25.42 9.14
CA GLY A 427 1.86 -26.56 9.24
C GLY A 427 0.38 -26.13 9.31
N GLN A 428 0.11 -25.00 9.94
CA GLN A 428 -1.24 -24.45 10.05
C GLN A 428 -1.71 -23.83 8.72
N THR A 429 -0.83 -23.13 8.03
CA THR A 429 -1.13 -22.57 6.70
C THR A 429 -1.53 -23.66 5.70
N ARG A 430 -0.78 -24.76 5.68
CA ARG A 430 -1.05 -25.87 4.78
C ARG A 430 -2.42 -26.53 5.04
N LYS A 431 -2.83 -26.65 6.33
CA LYS A 431 -4.15 -27.16 6.70
C LYS A 431 -5.31 -26.28 6.21
N LEU A 432 -5.12 -24.96 6.18
CA LEU A 432 -6.13 -23.99 5.71
C LEU A 432 -6.16 -23.85 4.20
N LEU A 433 -5.05 -24.06 3.51
CA LEU A 433 -5.03 -24.08 2.04
C LEU A 433 -5.92 -25.19 1.45
N PHE A 434 -5.99 -26.34 2.13
CA PHE A 434 -6.79 -27.45 1.65
C PHE A 434 -8.28 -27.12 1.45
N PRO A 435 -9.02 -26.56 2.43
CA PRO A 435 -10.42 -26.17 2.22
C PRO A 435 -10.60 -25.08 1.16
N ILE A 436 -9.64 -24.15 1.01
CA ILE A 436 -9.70 -23.11 -0.04
C ILE A 436 -9.55 -23.73 -1.42
N ILE A 437 -8.58 -24.62 -1.61
CA ILE A 437 -8.38 -25.35 -2.85
C ILE A 437 -9.61 -26.20 -3.17
N LEU A 438 -10.14 -26.92 -2.18
CA LEU A 438 -11.35 -27.72 -2.34
C LEU A 438 -12.54 -26.86 -2.77
N THR A 439 -12.72 -25.69 -2.17
CA THR A 439 -13.77 -24.74 -2.54
C THR A 439 -13.62 -24.29 -3.99
N LEU A 440 -12.40 -23.91 -4.42
CA LEU A 440 -12.13 -23.53 -5.81
C LEU A 440 -12.38 -24.66 -6.80
N VAL A 441 -12.02 -25.90 -6.46
CA VAL A 441 -12.29 -27.07 -7.28
C VAL A 441 -13.79 -27.31 -7.43
N ILE A 442 -14.56 -27.20 -6.33
CA ILE A 442 -16.03 -27.34 -6.36
C ILE A 442 -16.65 -26.24 -7.25
N VAL A 443 -16.16 -24.97 -7.10
CA VAL A 443 -16.59 -23.86 -7.93
C VAL A 443 -16.35 -24.13 -9.40
N LEU A 444 -15.16 -24.58 -9.78
CA LEU A 444 -14.80 -24.89 -11.16
C LEU A 444 -15.59 -26.09 -11.71
N ALA A 445 -15.73 -27.17 -10.94
CA ALA A 445 -16.47 -28.33 -11.35
C ALA A 445 -17.96 -28.06 -11.62
N ARG A 446 -18.57 -27.15 -10.86
CA ARG A 446 -19.94 -26.67 -11.09
C ARG A 446 -20.09 -25.70 -12.24
N ALA A 447 -19.02 -24.94 -12.54
CA ALA A 447 -19.00 -23.99 -13.66
C ALA A 447 -18.84 -24.68 -15.02
N SER A 448 -18.30 -25.91 -15.02
CA SER A 448 -18.14 -26.76 -16.22
C SER A 448 -19.30 -27.71 -16.50
N ALA A 449 -20.24 -27.83 -15.57
CA ALA A 449 -21.48 -28.58 -15.70
C ALA A 449 -22.67 -27.68 -16.10
#